data_ddb258676cc44361687d833b870fa3d9
#
_entry.id   ddb258676cc44361687d833b870fa3d9
#
_cell.length_a   1.000
_cell.length_b   1.000
_cell.length_c   1.000
_cell.angle_alpha   90.00
_cell.angle_beta   90.00
_cell.angle_gamma   90.00
#
_symmetry.space_group_name_H-M   'P 1'
#
loop_
_entity.id
_entity.type
_entity.pdbx_description
1 polymer ?
#
loop_
_entity_poly.entity_id
_entity_poly.type
_entity_poly.pdbx_seq_one_letter_code
_entity_poly.pdbx_strand_id
1 'polypeptide(L)'
;MPGYEFEEMELPVSVEVPDYVKWESEDDDVILPPDENPISKKVNYWGYGTGNYFAVKSSYAFCPEKASWEFKNLVKTFHSNGMECILEMYFPNDTNHNMILDALRFWVREYHVDGFHLLGENLPITAIVQDVLLSRTKIFYPEFNTNVVPTGRNYKTLFVYKDEYMYPSRKILNHMNGDMKSFLDQQRKQGSDLGYVNYITSNNGFTMADLFMYNYKHNEANGEDNADGNQWNYSNNYGEEGPSRKKFVREVRNLKWRNAMLMMFLAQGVPMIWSGDEIKNSQHGNNNAYCQDNEIGWVDWKNEKNHKSDLEFLKKLIEFRKAHPIISQGEPFHFCDYKSFGYPDLSFHGENAWISGSELNKQCVGMMYCGEYSPEKENNEYVYIAYNFYSYREKLALPGIGKKKKWYLVADSSKKKDSFNDEPVLYDSQDYVIMNPQAICILVGK
;
A
#
# COMPACT_ATOMS: atom_id res chain seq x y z
N MET A 1 -21.99 -19.20 -9.72
CA MET A 1 -22.33 -18.96 -11.12
C MET A 1 -21.74 -20.10 -11.92
N PRO A 2 -22.44 -20.70 -12.92
CA PRO A 2 -21.89 -21.81 -13.67
C PRO A 2 -20.73 -21.34 -14.53
N GLY A 3 -19.67 -22.18 -14.58
CA GLY A 3 -18.48 -21.92 -15.36
C GLY A 3 -18.79 -21.86 -16.86
N TYR A 4 -18.20 -20.87 -17.51
CA TYR A 4 -18.11 -20.86 -18.96
C TYR A 4 -16.89 -21.71 -19.34
N GLU A 5 -17.17 -22.85 -19.98
CA GLU A 5 -16.17 -23.57 -20.77
C GLU A 5 -15.88 -22.73 -22.02
N PHE A 6 -14.63 -22.31 -22.18
CA PHE A 6 -14.17 -21.71 -23.43
C PHE A 6 -13.84 -22.85 -24.38
N GLU A 7 -14.61 -23.01 -25.43
CA GLU A 7 -14.16 -23.77 -26.60
C GLU A 7 -12.92 -23.12 -27.21
N GLU A 8 -11.91 -23.92 -27.50
CA GLU A 8 -10.72 -23.48 -28.23
C GLU A 8 -11.14 -23.01 -29.61
N MET A 9 -11.25 -21.70 -29.81
CA MET A 9 -11.33 -21.14 -31.15
C MET A 9 -9.93 -21.17 -31.77
N GLU A 10 -9.71 -22.09 -32.69
CA GLU A 10 -8.56 -22.04 -33.59
C GLU A 10 -8.63 -20.72 -34.37
N LEU A 11 -7.74 -19.78 -34.05
CA LEU A 11 -7.55 -18.59 -34.88
C LEU A 11 -6.91 -19.01 -36.19
N PRO A 12 -7.40 -18.49 -37.33
CA PRO A 12 -6.80 -18.83 -38.60
C PRO A 12 -5.34 -18.43 -38.65
N VAL A 13 -4.50 -19.39 -38.96
CA VAL A 13 -3.07 -19.21 -39.21
C VAL A 13 -2.88 -18.27 -40.37
N SER A 14 -2.06 -17.23 -40.18
CA SER A 14 -1.65 -16.20 -41.16
C SER A 14 -2.66 -15.07 -41.44
N VAL A 15 -2.66 -14.09 -40.53
CA VAL A 15 -2.82 -12.71 -40.95
C VAL A 15 -1.41 -12.17 -41.17
N GLU A 16 -1.03 -11.82 -42.39
CA GLU A 16 0.18 -11.04 -42.63
C GLU A 16 0.04 -9.74 -41.84
N VAL A 17 0.90 -9.56 -40.87
CA VAL A 17 0.94 -8.35 -40.08
C VAL A 17 1.41 -7.22 -40.96
N PRO A 18 0.64 -6.14 -41.19
CA PRO A 18 1.05 -5.03 -42.02
C PRO A 18 2.44 -4.50 -41.62
N ASP A 19 3.23 -4.06 -42.60
CA ASP A 19 4.61 -3.62 -42.39
C ASP A 19 4.80 -2.51 -41.33
N TYR A 20 3.76 -1.74 -41.02
CA TYR A 20 3.78 -0.73 -39.96
C TYR A 20 3.80 -1.33 -38.51
N VAL A 21 3.43 -2.59 -38.34
CA VAL A 21 3.50 -3.26 -37.05
C VAL A 21 4.92 -3.81 -36.76
N LYS A 22 5.75 -3.96 -37.81
CA LYS A 22 7.17 -4.33 -37.67
C LYS A 22 8.04 -3.20 -37.10
N TRP A 23 7.51 -1.99 -37.03
CA TRP A 23 8.20 -0.84 -36.47
C TRP A 23 8.33 -0.89 -34.94
N GLU A 24 7.47 -1.61 -34.26
CA GLU A 24 7.41 -1.62 -32.80
C GLU A 24 8.41 -2.59 -32.17
N SER A 25 9.07 -3.44 -32.98
CA SER A 25 10.03 -4.43 -32.47
C SER A 25 11.48 -3.95 -32.39
N GLU A 26 11.81 -2.79 -32.96
CA GLU A 26 13.18 -2.27 -32.97
C GLU A 26 13.39 -1.01 -32.13
N ASP A 27 12.33 -0.30 -31.72
CA ASP A 27 12.45 0.94 -30.95
C ASP A 27 11.40 1.02 -29.83
N ASP A 28 11.57 0.24 -28.76
CA ASP A 28 10.93 0.48 -27.47
C ASP A 28 11.53 1.73 -26.75
N ASP A 29 12.40 2.44 -27.43
CA ASP A 29 12.95 3.71 -26.99
C ASP A 29 11.95 4.82 -27.30
N VAL A 30 11.21 5.30 -26.30
CA VAL A 30 10.58 6.61 -26.41
C VAL A 30 11.71 7.62 -26.57
N ILE A 31 11.97 8.01 -27.81
CA ILE A 31 12.87 9.11 -28.11
C ILE A 31 12.20 10.37 -27.56
N LEU A 32 12.61 10.81 -26.40
CA LEU A 32 12.41 12.20 -26.02
C LEU A 32 13.05 13.06 -27.12
N PRO A 33 12.44 14.22 -27.50
CA PRO A 33 12.98 15.05 -28.57
C PRO A 33 14.48 15.25 -28.36
N PRO A 34 15.30 15.17 -29.42
CA PRO A 34 16.73 15.20 -29.27
C PRO A 34 17.16 16.55 -28.70
N ASP A 35 17.52 16.57 -27.42
CA ASP A 35 18.49 17.53 -26.97
C ASP A 35 19.82 17.21 -27.65
N GLU A 36 20.52 18.21 -28.15
CA GLU A 36 21.71 18.13 -29.00
C GLU A 36 22.94 17.47 -28.34
N ASN A 37 22.78 16.74 -27.26
CA ASN A 37 23.81 15.91 -26.61
C ASN A 37 23.55 14.42 -26.86
N PRO A 38 24.57 13.64 -27.24
CA PRO A 38 24.45 12.19 -27.40
C PRO A 38 24.43 11.49 -26.03
N ILE A 39 23.44 11.81 -25.21
CA ILE A 39 23.21 11.17 -23.93
C ILE A 39 22.40 9.90 -24.21
N SER A 40 22.89 8.80 -23.70
CA SER A 40 22.30 7.46 -23.64
C SER A 40 20.80 7.43 -23.91
N LYS A 41 20.37 6.65 -24.89
CA LYS A 41 18.95 6.35 -25.12
C LYS A 41 18.33 5.88 -23.81
N LYS A 42 17.48 6.71 -23.21
CA LYS A 42 16.74 6.34 -21.99
C LYS A 42 15.61 5.40 -22.38
N VAL A 43 15.56 4.24 -21.77
CA VAL A 43 14.46 3.29 -21.94
C VAL A 43 13.32 3.72 -21.02
N ASN A 44 12.12 3.90 -21.54
CA ASN A 44 10.93 4.07 -20.72
C ASN A 44 10.44 2.69 -20.24
N TYR A 45 11.12 2.16 -19.22
CA TYR A 45 10.88 0.81 -18.74
C TYR A 45 9.47 0.64 -18.15
N TRP A 46 8.96 1.64 -17.42
CA TRP A 46 7.61 1.56 -16.84
C TRP A 46 6.50 1.90 -17.83
N GLY A 47 6.78 2.50 -18.97
CA GLY A 47 5.82 2.75 -20.02
C GLY A 47 4.90 3.97 -19.84
N TYR A 48 5.28 4.94 -18.98
CA TYR A 48 4.53 6.19 -18.85
C TYR A 48 4.78 7.11 -20.05
N GLY A 49 3.76 7.30 -20.87
CA GLY A 49 3.88 8.16 -22.05
C GLY A 49 2.62 8.08 -22.94
N THR A 50 2.68 8.77 -24.07
CA THR A 50 1.70 8.60 -25.15
C THR A 50 1.92 7.22 -25.73
N GLY A 51 1.01 6.29 -25.47
CA GLY A 51 1.24 4.91 -25.81
C GLY A 51 0.06 4.25 -26.50
N ASN A 52 0.24 2.99 -26.74
CA ASN A 52 -0.76 2.14 -27.35
C ASN A 52 -1.70 1.59 -26.26
N TYR A 53 -2.78 2.34 -25.97
CA TYR A 53 -3.69 2.05 -24.85
C TYR A 53 -4.49 0.75 -24.97
N PHE A 54 -4.38 0.05 -26.11
CA PHE A 54 -5.12 -1.18 -26.40
C PHE A 54 -4.21 -2.40 -26.57
N ALA A 55 -2.94 -2.29 -26.29
CA ALA A 55 -1.98 -3.37 -26.46
C ALA A 55 -1.17 -3.66 -25.21
N VAL A 56 -0.81 -4.93 -25.02
CA VAL A 56 0.14 -5.37 -23.98
C VAL A 56 1.55 -5.04 -24.47
N LYS A 57 2.41 -4.55 -23.57
CA LYS A 57 3.81 -4.29 -23.87
C LYS A 57 4.54 -5.61 -24.14
N SER A 58 4.98 -5.81 -25.38
CA SER A 58 5.58 -7.06 -25.83
C SER A 58 6.91 -7.40 -25.13
N SER A 59 7.69 -6.40 -24.74
CA SER A 59 8.95 -6.60 -24.02
C SER A 59 8.78 -7.19 -22.60
N TYR A 60 7.56 -7.19 -22.03
CA TYR A 60 7.27 -7.83 -20.75
C TYR A 60 6.90 -9.32 -20.89
N ALA A 61 6.66 -9.79 -22.10
CA ALA A 61 6.33 -11.18 -22.35
C ALA A 61 7.57 -12.04 -22.54
N PHE A 62 7.49 -13.30 -22.14
CA PHE A 62 8.53 -14.30 -22.44
C PHE A 62 8.64 -14.53 -23.94
N CYS A 63 7.50 -14.56 -24.65
CA CYS A 63 7.41 -14.61 -26.08
C CYS A 63 6.70 -13.34 -26.58
N PRO A 64 7.40 -12.33 -27.11
CA PRO A 64 6.81 -11.05 -27.52
C PRO A 64 5.60 -11.18 -28.45
N GLU A 65 5.63 -12.13 -29.36
CA GLU A 65 4.55 -12.41 -30.32
C GLU A 65 3.28 -12.96 -29.64
N LYS A 66 3.40 -13.47 -28.42
CA LYS A 66 2.30 -14.04 -27.62
C LYS A 66 1.96 -13.19 -26.39
N ALA A 67 2.41 -11.94 -26.33
CA ALA A 67 2.24 -11.07 -25.16
C ALA A 67 0.79 -10.98 -24.68
N SER A 68 -0.16 -10.81 -25.60
CA SER A 68 -1.60 -10.77 -25.29
C SER A 68 -2.10 -12.06 -24.64
N TRP A 69 -1.69 -13.20 -25.17
CA TRP A 69 -2.07 -14.51 -24.63
C TRP A 69 -1.42 -14.75 -23.25
N GLU A 70 -0.15 -14.41 -23.11
CA GLU A 70 0.57 -14.54 -21.83
C GLU A 70 -0.08 -13.67 -20.75
N PHE A 71 -0.47 -12.43 -21.08
CA PHE A 71 -1.12 -11.54 -20.12
C PHE A 71 -2.52 -12.07 -19.75
N LYS A 72 -3.31 -12.59 -20.68
CA LYS A 72 -4.61 -13.25 -20.38
C LYS A 72 -4.41 -14.43 -19.42
N ASN A 73 -3.38 -15.25 -19.62
CA ASN A 73 -3.06 -16.36 -18.73
C ASN A 73 -2.59 -15.88 -17.33
N LEU A 74 -1.86 -14.78 -17.26
CA LEU A 74 -1.46 -14.17 -15.99
C LEU A 74 -2.68 -13.74 -15.18
N VAL A 75 -3.61 -13.00 -15.80
CA VAL A 75 -4.86 -12.56 -15.14
C VAL A 75 -5.69 -13.78 -14.71
N LYS A 76 -5.84 -14.80 -15.57
CA LYS A 76 -6.50 -16.06 -15.22
C LYS A 76 -5.85 -16.75 -14.03
N THR A 77 -4.51 -16.74 -13.94
CA THR A 77 -3.77 -17.34 -12.84
C THR A 77 -4.02 -16.56 -11.54
N PHE A 78 -4.05 -15.23 -11.59
CA PHE A 78 -4.41 -14.41 -10.44
C PHE A 78 -5.81 -14.76 -9.93
N HIS A 79 -6.82 -14.78 -10.81
CA HIS A 79 -8.20 -15.12 -10.44
C HIS A 79 -8.34 -16.52 -9.85
N SER A 80 -7.64 -17.53 -10.39
CA SER A 80 -7.68 -18.89 -9.84
C SER A 80 -7.04 -19.01 -8.45
N ASN A 81 -6.23 -18.03 -8.05
CA ASN A 81 -5.67 -17.90 -6.70
C ASN A 81 -6.39 -16.87 -5.82
N GLY A 82 -7.56 -16.38 -6.24
CA GLY A 82 -8.35 -15.41 -5.48
C GLY A 82 -7.74 -14.01 -5.44
N MET A 83 -6.87 -13.68 -6.40
CA MET A 83 -6.23 -12.38 -6.54
C MET A 83 -6.86 -11.60 -7.68
N GLU A 84 -6.94 -10.28 -7.54
CA GLU A 84 -7.42 -9.35 -8.57
C GLU A 84 -6.23 -8.68 -9.29
N CYS A 85 -6.46 -8.27 -10.53
CA CYS A 85 -5.49 -7.57 -11.35
C CYS A 85 -5.92 -6.12 -11.57
N ILE A 86 -5.13 -5.17 -11.06
CA ILE A 86 -5.35 -3.74 -11.23
C ILE A 86 -4.27 -3.19 -12.16
N LEU A 87 -4.66 -2.52 -13.22
CA LEU A 87 -3.72 -1.87 -14.15
C LEU A 87 -3.50 -0.41 -13.77
N GLU A 88 -2.24 0.02 -13.72
CA GLU A 88 -1.90 1.43 -13.67
C GLU A 88 -1.83 1.97 -15.09
N MET A 89 -2.59 3.04 -15.39
CA MET A 89 -2.65 3.63 -16.72
C MET A 89 -2.49 5.15 -16.66
N TYR A 90 -1.50 5.64 -17.40
CA TYR A 90 -1.23 7.06 -17.55
C TYR A 90 -1.84 7.59 -18.84
N PHE A 91 -2.55 8.71 -18.75
CA PHE A 91 -3.11 9.43 -19.89
C PHE A 91 -2.64 10.89 -19.87
N PRO A 92 -1.90 11.34 -20.90
CA PRO A 92 -1.57 12.76 -21.09
C PRO A 92 -2.81 13.66 -21.15
N ASN A 93 -2.62 14.94 -20.83
CA ASN A 93 -3.74 15.90 -20.72
C ASN A 93 -4.52 16.15 -22.01
N ASP A 94 -3.94 15.88 -23.15
CA ASP A 94 -4.53 16.01 -24.50
C ASP A 94 -5.24 14.73 -24.98
N THR A 95 -5.23 13.66 -24.17
CA THR A 95 -5.88 12.41 -24.52
C THR A 95 -7.40 12.56 -24.64
N ASN A 96 -7.98 12.09 -25.76
CA ASN A 96 -9.41 12.15 -25.99
C ASN A 96 -10.18 11.34 -24.93
N HIS A 97 -11.17 11.95 -24.29
CA HIS A 97 -11.96 11.34 -23.21
C HIS A 97 -12.71 10.07 -23.63
N ASN A 98 -13.20 10.02 -24.88
CA ASN A 98 -13.87 8.80 -25.39
C ASN A 98 -12.85 7.66 -25.56
N MET A 99 -11.66 7.97 -26.03
CA MET A 99 -10.59 6.98 -26.14
C MET A 99 -10.20 6.41 -24.78
N ILE A 100 -10.12 7.26 -23.72
CA ILE A 100 -9.89 6.81 -22.35
C ILE A 100 -10.96 5.80 -21.93
N LEU A 101 -12.24 6.14 -22.10
CA LEU A 101 -13.34 5.25 -21.75
C LEU A 101 -13.29 3.94 -22.53
N ASP A 102 -13.01 4.00 -23.82
CA ASP A 102 -12.95 2.81 -24.68
C ASP A 102 -11.76 1.93 -24.32
N ALA A 103 -10.61 2.52 -23.97
CA ALA A 103 -9.46 1.77 -23.46
C ALA A 103 -9.79 1.03 -22.15
N LEU A 104 -10.39 1.69 -21.17
CA LEU A 104 -10.77 1.04 -19.91
C LEU A 104 -11.79 -0.09 -20.13
N ARG A 105 -12.79 0.14 -20.99
CA ARG A 105 -13.78 -0.88 -21.36
C ARG A 105 -13.12 -2.07 -22.07
N PHE A 106 -12.15 -1.80 -22.96
CA PHE A 106 -11.40 -2.83 -23.68
C PHE A 106 -10.67 -3.76 -22.71
N TRP A 107 -9.90 -3.23 -21.76
CA TRP A 107 -9.16 -4.04 -20.79
C TRP A 107 -10.06 -4.89 -19.90
N VAL A 108 -11.21 -4.35 -19.48
CA VAL A 108 -12.20 -5.11 -18.71
C VAL A 108 -12.81 -6.24 -19.54
N ARG A 109 -13.14 -6.00 -20.81
CA ARG A 109 -13.82 -6.98 -21.66
C ARG A 109 -12.89 -8.04 -22.21
N GLU A 110 -11.69 -7.64 -22.65
CA GLU A 110 -10.74 -8.53 -23.33
C GLU A 110 -9.82 -9.28 -22.37
N TYR A 111 -9.45 -8.64 -21.25
CA TYR A 111 -8.47 -9.20 -20.32
C TYR A 111 -9.05 -9.48 -18.93
N HIS A 112 -10.30 -9.10 -18.67
CA HIS A 112 -10.98 -9.30 -17.40
C HIS A 112 -10.23 -8.70 -16.21
N VAL A 113 -9.58 -7.54 -16.41
CA VAL A 113 -8.94 -6.82 -15.32
C VAL A 113 -9.99 -6.29 -14.33
N ASP A 114 -9.66 -6.26 -13.05
CA ASP A 114 -10.61 -5.94 -11.98
C ASP A 114 -10.64 -4.45 -11.64
N GLY A 115 -9.63 -3.70 -12.07
CA GLY A 115 -9.59 -2.26 -11.82
C GLY A 115 -8.44 -1.53 -12.48
N PHE A 116 -8.44 -0.22 -12.22
CA PHE A 116 -7.44 0.70 -12.75
C PHE A 116 -6.96 1.68 -11.69
N HIS A 117 -5.66 1.91 -11.64
CA HIS A 117 -5.07 3.09 -11.05
C HIS A 117 -4.84 4.09 -12.18
N LEU A 118 -5.56 5.21 -12.13
CA LEU A 118 -5.56 6.19 -13.21
C LEU A 118 -4.62 7.36 -12.88
N LEU A 119 -3.73 7.65 -13.81
CA LEU A 119 -2.79 8.76 -13.75
C LEU A 119 -3.06 9.74 -14.89
N GLY A 120 -3.08 11.03 -14.58
CA GLY A 120 -3.34 12.13 -15.50
C GLY A 120 -4.18 13.23 -14.85
N GLU A 121 -4.08 14.45 -15.39
CA GLU A 121 -4.74 15.62 -14.78
C GLU A 121 -6.16 15.85 -15.35
N ASN A 122 -6.38 15.57 -16.64
CA ASN A 122 -7.64 15.85 -17.32
C ASN A 122 -8.41 14.57 -17.67
N LEU A 123 -8.72 13.76 -16.65
CA LEU A 123 -9.45 12.51 -16.85
C LEU A 123 -10.96 12.70 -16.72
N PRO A 124 -11.79 12.02 -17.54
CA PRO A 124 -13.24 12.08 -17.47
C PRO A 124 -13.78 11.24 -16.28
N ILE A 125 -13.33 11.50 -15.05
CA ILE A 125 -13.62 10.67 -13.87
C ILE A 125 -15.12 10.51 -13.63
N THR A 126 -15.91 11.58 -13.82
CA THR A 126 -17.37 11.51 -13.69
C THR A 126 -17.97 10.49 -14.68
N ALA A 127 -17.54 10.52 -15.95
CA ALA A 127 -18.03 9.59 -16.96
C ALA A 127 -17.58 8.15 -16.66
N ILE A 128 -16.34 7.95 -16.19
CA ILE A 128 -15.82 6.64 -15.79
C ILE A 128 -16.64 6.07 -14.62
N VAL A 129 -16.93 6.86 -13.60
CA VAL A 129 -17.71 6.45 -12.41
C VAL A 129 -19.15 6.08 -12.78
N GLN A 130 -19.74 6.77 -13.74
CA GLN A 130 -21.13 6.56 -14.19
C GLN A 130 -21.25 5.50 -15.30
N ASP A 131 -20.14 5.01 -15.83
CA ASP A 131 -20.14 4.01 -16.89
C ASP A 131 -20.69 2.67 -16.40
N VAL A 132 -21.65 2.12 -17.14
CA VAL A 132 -22.34 0.87 -16.78
C VAL A 132 -21.39 -0.34 -16.83
N LEU A 133 -20.48 -0.40 -17.83
CA LEU A 133 -19.51 -1.50 -17.94
C LEU A 133 -18.46 -1.43 -16.84
N LEU A 134 -18.09 -0.22 -16.41
CA LEU A 134 -17.10 0.01 -15.36
C LEU A 134 -17.73 0.05 -13.95
N SER A 135 -19.04 -0.17 -13.80
CA SER A 135 -19.75 -0.03 -12.51
C SER A 135 -19.24 -0.96 -11.41
N ARG A 136 -18.65 -2.09 -11.78
CA ARG A 136 -18.05 -3.07 -10.84
C ARG A 136 -16.52 -3.04 -10.83
N THR A 137 -15.91 -2.23 -11.69
CA THR A 137 -14.47 -2.09 -11.82
C THR A 137 -13.93 -1.19 -10.73
N LYS A 138 -12.85 -1.57 -10.09
CA LYS A 138 -12.18 -0.77 -9.06
C LYS A 138 -11.42 0.37 -9.71
N ILE A 139 -11.67 1.60 -9.26
CA ILE A 139 -10.98 2.79 -9.75
C ILE A 139 -10.20 3.41 -8.60
N PHE A 140 -8.91 3.56 -8.79
CA PHE A 140 -8.00 4.23 -7.87
C PHE A 140 -7.61 5.57 -8.49
N TYR A 141 -7.94 6.66 -7.77
CA TYR A 141 -7.69 8.02 -8.24
C TYR A 141 -7.61 8.98 -7.03
N PRO A 142 -6.88 10.09 -7.12
CA PRO A 142 -6.70 11.00 -5.97
C PRO A 142 -7.97 11.62 -5.42
N GLU A 143 -9.00 11.88 -6.25
CA GLU A 143 -10.20 12.59 -5.84
C GLU A 143 -11.45 12.19 -6.63
N PHE A 144 -12.56 12.02 -5.93
CA PHE A 144 -13.86 11.74 -6.53
C PHE A 144 -14.89 12.78 -6.09
N ASN A 145 -15.70 13.25 -7.02
CA ASN A 145 -16.88 14.03 -6.68
C ASN A 145 -17.98 13.09 -6.17
N THR A 146 -18.18 13.05 -4.87
CA THR A 146 -19.17 12.16 -4.22
C THR A 146 -20.61 12.41 -4.65
N ASN A 147 -20.94 13.62 -5.13
CA ASN A 147 -22.29 13.96 -5.61
C ASN A 147 -22.68 13.23 -6.90
N VAL A 148 -21.70 12.71 -7.65
CA VAL A 148 -21.94 11.97 -8.91
C VAL A 148 -21.79 10.46 -8.77
N VAL A 149 -21.39 9.99 -7.60
CA VAL A 149 -21.30 8.56 -7.31
C VAL A 149 -22.70 7.98 -7.28
N PRO A 150 -23.03 6.95 -8.10
CA PRO A 150 -24.34 6.34 -8.10
C PRO A 150 -24.71 5.79 -6.73
N THR A 151 -25.89 6.16 -6.23
CA THR A 151 -26.42 5.64 -4.95
C THR A 151 -26.77 4.15 -5.07
N GLY A 152 -26.66 3.42 -3.96
CA GLY A 152 -27.05 2.00 -3.89
C GLY A 152 -26.02 0.99 -4.36
N ARG A 153 -24.74 1.35 -4.44
CA ARG A 153 -23.65 0.39 -4.61
C ARG A 153 -23.51 -0.46 -3.34
N ASN A 154 -23.62 -1.76 -3.47
CA ASN A 154 -23.50 -2.69 -2.33
C ASN A 154 -22.05 -2.91 -1.87
N TYR A 155 -21.07 -2.38 -2.58
CA TYR A 155 -19.63 -2.52 -2.29
C TYR A 155 -18.86 -1.34 -2.87
N LYS A 156 -17.74 -1.02 -2.23
CA LYS A 156 -16.87 0.07 -2.65
C LYS A 156 -16.05 -0.35 -3.87
N THR A 157 -16.12 0.45 -4.91
CA THR A 157 -15.30 0.30 -6.13
C THR A 157 -14.41 1.50 -6.40
N LEU A 158 -14.59 2.58 -5.64
CA LEU A 158 -13.84 3.83 -5.80
C LEU A 158 -12.89 3.99 -4.61
N PHE A 159 -11.60 4.13 -4.90
CA PHE A 159 -10.54 4.19 -3.91
C PHE A 159 -9.73 5.48 -4.07
N VAL A 160 -9.71 6.29 -3.03
CA VAL A 160 -8.86 7.47 -2.96
C VAL A 160 -7.42 7.01 -2.82
N TYR A 161 -6.58 7.35 -3.80
CA TYR A 161 -5.15 7.03 -3.85
C TYR A 161 -4.35 8.33 -3.91
N LYS A 162 -3.79 8.75 -2.77
CA LYS A 162 -2.96 9.95 -2.65
C LYS A 162 -2.08 9.92 -1.40
N ASP A 163 -1.08 10.79 -1.36
CA ASP A 163 -0.01 10.79 -0.35
C ASP A 163 -0.42 11.20 1.08
N GLU A 164 -1.72 11.34 1.36
CA GLU A 164 -2.21 11.81 2.66
C GLU A 164 -1.84 10.91 3.83
N TYR A 165 -1.74 9.60 3.62
CA TYR A 165 -1.27 8.64 4.61
C TYR A 165 0.26 8.62 4.71
N MET A 166 0.94 8.72 3.57
CA MET A 166 2.38 8.53 3.43
C MET A 166 3.19 9.57 4.23
N TYR A 167 2.92 10.87 4.00
CA TYR A 167 3.74 11.92 4.61
C TYR A 167 3.65 11.98 6.13
N PRO A 168 2.49 11.98 6.80
CA PRO A 168 2.40 11.92 8.25
C PRO A 168 3.09 10.68 8.83
N SER A 169 2.92 9.51 8.17
CA SER A 169 3.54 8.27 8.59
C SER A 169 5.05 8.30 8.52
N ARG A 170 5.64 8.77 7.42
CA ARG A 170 7.10 8.92 7.27
C ARG A 170 7.68 9.92 8.27
N LYS A 171 7.00 11.07 8.49
CA LYS A 171 7.45 12.09 9.44
C LYS A 171 7.50 11.57 10.85
N ILE A 172 6.48 10.84 11.31
CA ILE A 172 6.46 10.32 12.66
C ILE A 172 7.44 9.15 12.84
N LEU A 173 7.56 8.27 11.86
CA LEU A 173 8.52 7.17 11.86
C LEU A 173 9.96 7.66 11.98
N ASN A 174 10.33 8.72 11.25
CA ASN A 174 11.69 9.21 11.11
C ASN A 174 11.99 10.44 12.00
N HIS A 175 11.09 10.78 12.93
CA HIS A 175 11.25 11.90 13.88
C HIS A 175 11.45 13.26 13.20
N MET A 176 10.69 13.52 12.13
CA MET A 176 10.75 14.75 11.35
C MET A 176 9.55 15.67 11.63
N ASN A 177 9.36 16.03 12.91
CA ASN A 177 8.23 16.86 13.34
C ASN A 177 6.86 16.31 12.92
N GLY A 178 6.70 14.99 12.99
CA GLY A 178 5.43 14.32 12.74
C GLY A 178 4.40 14.65 13.82
N ASP A 179 3.19 14.97 13.40
CA ASP A 179 2.06 15.23 14.28
C ASP A 179 1.26 13.94 14.51
N MET A 180 1.14 13.55 15.79
CA MET A 180 0.41 12.34 16.19
C MET A 180 -1.06 12.40 15.81
N LYS A 181 -1.70 13.56 15.93
CA LYS A 181 -3.11 13.72 15.59
C LYS A 181 -3.33 13.46 14.09
N SER A 182 -2.54 14.09 13.23
CA SER A 182 -2.62 13.85 11.78
C SER A 182 -2.38 12.38 11.43
N PHE A 183 -1.43 11.72 12.08
CA PHE A 183 -1.19 10.30 11.91
C PHE A 183 -2.41 9.46 12.32
N LEU A 184 -2.99 9.70 13.48
CA LEU A 184 -4.16 8.97 13.97
C LEU A 184 -5.41 9.23 13.12
N ASP A 185 -5.56 10.45 12.59
CA ASP A 185 -6.64 10.78 11.66
C ASP A 185 -6.53 9.94 10.38
N GLN A 186 -5.32 9.71 9.88
CA GLN A 186 -5.10 8.83 8.73
C GLN A 186 -5.26 7.34 9.07
N GLN A 187 -4.89 6.90 10.29
CA GLN A 187 -5.07 5.51 10.73
C GLN A 187 -6.54 5.05 10.65
N ARG A 188 -7.47 5.94 10.88
CA ARG A 188 -8.92 5.69 10.96
C ARG A 188 -9.72 6.29 9.81
N LYS A 189 -9.04 6.77 8.78
CA LYS A 189 -9.71 7.41 7.65
C LYS A 189 -10.46 6.41 6.81
N GLN A 190 -11.78 6.56 6.76
CA GLN A 190 -12.69 5.75 5.95
C GLN A 190 -13.93 6.57 5.60
N GLY A 191 -14.54 6.29 4.45
CA GLY A 191 -15.80 6.89 4.02
C GLY A 191 -16.85 5.81 3.76
N SER A 192 -18.12 6.17 3.77
CA SER A 192 -19.20 5.22 3.46
C SER A 192 -19.17 4.76 2.00
N ASP A 193 -18.89 5.68 1.07
CA ASP A 193 -18.95 5.41 -0.38
C ASP A 193 -17.57 5.19 -1.01
N LEU A 194 -16.51 5.66 -0.38
CA LEU A 194 -15.13 5.61 -0.87
C LEU A 194 -14.24 4.77 0.02
N GLY A 195 -13.35 3.98 -0.58
CA GLY A 195 -12.20 3.39 0.11
C GLY A 195 -11.01 4.35 0.11
N TYR A 196 -10.04 4.12 0.99
CA TYR A 196 -8.77 4.87 1.07
C TYR A 196 -7.61 3.91 1.01
N VAL A 197 -6.62 4.19 0.16
CA VAL A 197 -5.40 3.40 0.05
C VAL A 197 -4.34 3.97 0.97
N ASN A 198 -3.83 3.15 1.87
CA ASN A 198 -2.78 3.51 2.83
C ASN A 198 -1.46 2.89 2.40
N TYR A 199 -0.47 3.73 2.13
CA TYR A 199 0.88 3.32 1.78
C TYR A 199 1.92 4.23 2.40
N ILE A 200 3.12 3.67 2.61
CA ILE A 200 4.30 4.41 3.07
C ILE A 200 5.28 4.58 1.92
N THR A 201 5.27 3.65 0.98
CA THR A 201 6.15 3.60 -0.19
C THR A 201 5.34 3.30 -1.44
N SER A 202 5.79 3.79 -2.58
CA SER A 202 5.19 3.58 -3.89
C SER A 202 6.28 3.65 -4.97
N ASN A 203 5.91 3.52 -6.24
CA ASN A 203 6.80 3.70 -7.38
C ASN A 203 7.42 5.12 -7.43
N ASN A 204 6.76 6.13 -6.88
CA ASN A 204 7.25 7.50 -6.83
C ASN A 204 7.92 7.79 -5.48
N GLY A 205 9.13 7.33 -5.28
CA GLY A 205 9.89 7.53 -4.05
C GLY A 205 10.80 6.36 -3.69
N PHE A 206 11.35 6.38 -2.49
CA PHE A 206 12.17 5.29 -1.98
C PHE A 206 11.36 4.02 -1.71
N THR A 207 11.98 2.85 -1.89
CA THR A 207 11.50 1.60 -1.33
C THR A 207 11.48 1.68 0.20
N MET A 208 10.80 0.77 0.88
CA MET A 208 10.77 0.73 2.35
C MET A 208 12.16 0.54 2.95
N ALA A 209 13.03 -0.21 2.29
CA ALA A 209 14.41 -0.38 2.72
C ALA A 209 15.19 0.93 2.58
N ASP A 210 15.09 1.58 1.42
CA ASP A 210 15.82 2.81 1.12
C ASP A 210 15.34 3.99 1.96
N LEU A 211 14.06 4.03 2.32
CA LEU A 211 13.49 5.03 3.23
C LEU A 211 14.23 5.08 4.60
N PHE A 212 14.81 3.95 5.02
CA PHE A 212 15.58 3.83 6.26
C PHE A 212 17.08 3.70 6.03
N MET A 213 17.56 3.82 4.78
CA MET A 213 18.98 3.70 4.43
C MET A 213 19.57 4.97 3.85
N TYR A 214 18.76 5.86 3.25
CA TYR A 214 19.25 7.01 2.52
C TYR A 214 18.62 8.31 3.02
N ASN A 215 19.44 9.33 3.24
CA ASN A 215 18.97 10.70 3.48
C ASN A 215 18.73 11.44 2.17
N TYR A 216 19.51 11.11 1.14
CA TYR A 216 19.48 11.75 -0.16
C TYR A 216 19.14 10.75 -1.25
N LYS A 217 18.51 11.22 -2.32
CA LYS A 217 18.26 10.40 -3.49
C LYS A 217 19.54 10.22 -4.31
N HIS A 218 19.65 9.09 -4.98
CA HIS A 218 20.77 8.69 -5.81
C HIS A 218 20.25 8.28 -7.20
N ASN A 219 19.77 9.29 -7.97
CA ASN A 219 19.17 9.09 -9.29
C ASN A 219 20.18 9.33 -10.43
N GLU A 220 21.49 9.39 -10.14
CA GLU A 220 22.53 9.69 -11.13
C GLU A 220 22.47 8.74 -12.34
N ALA A 221 22.10 7.47 -12.11
CA ALA A 221 21.94 6.48 -13.17
C ALA A 221 20.82 6.80 -14.16
N ASN A 222 19.87 7.70 -13.78
CA ASN A 222 18.80 8.13 -14.67
C ASN A 222 19.26 9.17 -15.70
N GLY A 223 20.50 9.68 -15.59
CA GLY A 223 21.07 10.66 -16.54
C GLY A 223 20.36 12.02 -16.55
N GLU A 224 19.83 12.45 -15.39
CA GLU A 224 19.16 13.74 -15.19
C GLU A 224 19.82 14.57 -14.08
N ASP A 225 21.14 14.36 -13.88
CA ASP A 225 21.95 15.05 -12.88
C ASP A 225 21.33 15.03 -11.46
N ASN A 226 20.62 13.91 -11.15
CA ASN A 226 19.90 13.73 -9.88
C ASN A 226 18.80 14.79 -9.63
N ALA A 227 18.31 15.46 -10.70
CA ALA A 227 17.26 16.47 -10.60
C ALA A 227 15.84 15.87 -10.51
N ASP A 228 15.65 14.70 -11.10
CA ASP A 228 14.38 13.96 -11.16
C ASP A 228 13.96 13.33 -9.84
N GLY A 229 12.73 12.82 -9.78
CA GLY A 229 12.17 12.14 -8.62
C GLY A 229 11.75 13.06 -7.47
N ASN A 230 11.15 12.46 -6.45
CA ASN A 230 10.60 13.20 -5.31
C ASN A 230 11.71 13.85 -4.46
N GLN A 231 11.54 15.14 -4.14
CA GLN A 231 12.47 15.87 -3.27
C GLN A 231 12.16 15.68 -1.78
N TRP A 232 10.92 15.32 -1.43
CA TRP A 232 10.43 15.24 -0.06
C TRP A 232 10.27 13.79 0.39
N ASN A 233 11.40 13.09 0.58
CA ASN A 233 11.37 11.67 0.95
C ASN A 233 11.02 11.42 2.42
N TYR A 234 11.33 12.37 3.33
CA TYR A 234 11.19 12.20 4.79
C TYR A 234 11.85 10.90 5.28
N SER A 235 13.00 10.58 4.71
CA SER A 235 13.82 9.40 5.00
C SER A 235 14.87 9.66 6.06
N ASN A 236 15.46 8.60 6.63
CA ASN A 236 16.55 8.73 7.59
C ASN A 236 17.51 7.54 7.46
N ASN A 237 18.81 7.81 7.26
CA ASN A 237 19.84 6.79 7.12
C ASN A 237 20.31 6.18 8.47
N TYR A 238 19.90 6.75 9.60
CA TYR A 238 20.28 6.33 10.95
C TYR A 238 21.80 6.30 11.18
N GLY A 239 22.54 7.23 10.57
CA GLY A 239 23.97 7.45 10.77
C GLY A 239 24.89 6.74 9.79
N GLU A 240 24.38 6.15 8.71
CA GLU A 240 25.16 5.57 7.63
C GLU A 240 24.37 5.54 6.32
N GLU A 241 24.85 6.22 5.30
CA GLU A 241 24.21 6.27 3.99
C GLU A 241 24.36 4.91 3.27
N GLY A 242 23.24 4.34 2.81
CA GLY A 242 23.22 3.03 2.17
C GLY A 242 23.36 1.83 3.12
N PRO A 243 23.80 0.67 2.61
CA PRO A 243 23.93 -0.56 3.40
C PRO A 243 24.92 -0.43 4.56
N SER A 244 24.60 -0.98 5.73
CA SER A 244 25.41 -0.88 6.94
C SER A 244 25.78 -2.23 7.53
N ARG A 245 27.03 -2.37 7.99
CA ARG A 245 27.52 -3.49 8.79
C ARG A 245 27.37 -3.25 10.30
N LYS A 246 27.10 -2.01 10.74
CA LYS A 246 26.95 -1.66 12.15
C LYS A 246 25.66 -2.27 12.70
N LYS A 247 25.82 -3.08 13.74
CA LYS A 247 24.70 -3.82 14.36
C LYS A 247 23.58 -2.89 14.80
N PHE A 248 23.92 -1.78 15.47
CA PHE A 248 22.95 -0.80 15.94
C PHE A 248 22.11 -0.22 14.79
N VAL A 249 22.74 0.22 13.70
CA VAL A 249 22.04 0.80 12.54
C VAL A 249 21.06 -0.21 11.94
N ARG A 250 21.49 -1.47 11.76
CA ARG A 250 20.62 -2.52 11.24
C ARG A 250 19.43 -2.81 12.16
N GLU A 251 19.65 -2.82 13.48
CA GLU A 251 18.58 -3.06 14.45
C GLU A 251 17.53 -1.96 14.43
N VAL A 252 17.96 -0.69 14.35
CA VAL A 252 17.04 0.46 14.23
C VAL A 252 16.25 0.39 12.92
N ARG A 253 16.91 0.16 11.79
CA ARG A 253 16.25 0.03 10.48
C ARG A 253 15.22 -1.11 10.46
N ASN A 254 15.54 -2.24 11.08
CA ASN A 254 14.61 -3.37 11.21
C ASN A 254 13.40 -3.03 12.10
N LEU A 255 13.61 -2.28 13.19
CA LEU A 255 12.52 -1.79 14.01
C LEU A 255 11.60 -0.85 13.20
N LYS A 256 12.18 0.08 12.44
CA LYS A 256 11.42 1.02 11.62
C LYS A 256 10.62 0.33 10.52
N TRP A 257 11.19 -0.66 9.87
CA TRP A 257 10.48 -1.49 8.89
C TRP A 257 9.27 -2.20 9.53
N ARG A 258 9.45 -2.85 10.69
CA ARG A 258 8.32 -3.48 11.40
C ARG A 258 7.25 -2.47 11.79
N ASN A 259 7.64 -1.31 12.30
CA ASN A 259 6.70 -0.24 12.63
C ASN A 259 5.93 0.25 11.41
N ALA A 260 6.60 0.43 10.27
CA ALA A 260 5.97 0.83 9.03
C ALA A 260 4.89 -0.18 8.59
N MET A 261 5.22 -1.48 8.63
CA MET A 261 4.26 -2.53 8.31
C MET A 261 3.09 -2.56 9.30
N LEU A 262 3.37 -2.47 10.61
CA LEU A 262 2.30 -2.41 11.63
C LEU A 262 1.39 -1.19 11.41
N MET A 263 1.95 0.01 11.21
CA MET A 263 1.17 1.21 10.97
C MET A 263 0.22 1.03 9.78
N MET A 264 0.73 0.51 8.68
CA MET A 264 -0.01 0.36 7.44
C MET A 264 -1.12 -0.70 7.53
N PHE A 265 -0.81 -1.88 8.09
CA PHE A 265 -1.78 -2.98 8.18
C PHE A 265 -2.78 -2.85 9.34
N LEU A 266 -2.49 -2.03 10.35
CA LEU A 266 -3.40 -1.73 11.45
C LEU A 266 -4.26 -0.48 11.19
N ALA A 267 -4.08 0.20 10.07
CA ALA A 267 -4.94 1.30 9.64
C ALA A 267 -6.25 0.79 9.04
N GLN A 268 -7.31 1.59 9.13
CA GLN A 268 -8.64 1.20 8.66
C GLN A 268 -8.71 1.05 7.13
N GLY A 269 -8.02 1.90 6.38
CA GLY A 269 -8.00 1.85 4.92
C GLY A 269 -7.32 0.59 4.34
N VAL A 270 -7.25 0.50 3.03
CA VAL A 270 -6.65 -0.62 2.31
C VAL A 270 -5.12 -0.48 2.33
N PRO A 271 -4.37 -1.41 2.93
CA PRO A 271 -2.92 -1.35 2.91
C PRO A 271 -2.37 -1.67 1.51
N MET A 272 -1.39 -0.91 1.06
CA MET A 272 -0.64 -1.16 -0.17
C MET A 272 0.86 -1.18 0.15
N ILE A 273 1.55 -2.21 -0.30
CA ILE A 273 3.01 -2.34 -0.26
C ILE A 273 3.60 -2.20 -1.66
N TRP A 274 4.73 -1.54 -1.78
CA TRP A 274 5.51 -1.54 -3.01
C TRP A 274 6.20 -2.89 -3.18
N SER A 275 6.20 -3.42 -4.41
CA SER A 275 6.77 -4.74 -4.71
C SER A 275 8.21 -4.86 -4.25
N GLY A 276 8.51 -5.88 -3.45
CA GLY A 276 9.82 -6.09 -2.84
C GLY A 276 9.98 -5.50 -1.43
N ASP A 277 9.09 -4.64 -0.95
CA ASP A 277 9.16 -4.09 0.41
C ASP A 277 9.04 -5.19 1.48
N GLU A 278 8.31 -6.28 1.18
CA GLU A 278 8.16 -7.45 2.03
C GLU A 278 9.46 -8.22 2.26
N ILE A 279 10.41 -8.09 1.35
CA ILE A 279 11.74 -8.70 1.40
C ILE A 279 12.86 -7.67 1.48
N LYS A 280 12.51 -6.42 1.81
CA LYS A 280 13.45 -5.29 1.94
C LYS A 280 14.30 -5.06 0.70
N ASN A 281 13.67 -5.12 -0.47
CA ASN A 281 14.32 -4.76 -1.72
C ASN A 281 14.80 -3.30 -1.69
N SER A 282 15.96 -3.04 -2.26
CA SER A 282 16.56 -1.71 -2.37
C SER A 282 16.76 -1.34 -3.83
N GLN A 283 16.45 -0.12 -4.17
CA GLN A 283 16.77 0.52 -5.46
C GLN A 283 18.04 1.36 -5.35
N HIS A 284 18.89 1.06 -4.35
CA HIS A 284 20.18 1.71 -4.10
C HIS A 284 20.09 3.23 -3.91
N GLY A 285 18.95 3.69 -3.34
CA GLY A 285 18.69 5.12 -3.14
C GLY A 285 18.16 5.84 -4.39
N ASN A 286 17.91 5.14 -5.49
CA ASN A 286 17.16 5.68 -6.61
C ASN A 286 15.68 5.73 -6.26
N ASN A 287 15.10 6.93 -6.25
CA ASN A 287 13.69 7.13 -5.89
C ASN A 287 12.78 7.39 -7.11
N ASN A 288 13.29 7.10 -8.32
CA ASN A 288 12.56 7.28 -9.58
C ASN A 288 13.09 6.32 -10.66
N ALA A 289 12.99 5.02 -10.41
CA ALA A 289 13.61 3.99 -11.26
C ALA A 289 12.87 3.72 -12.59
N TYR A 290 12.09 4.68 -13.10
CA TYR A 290 11.22 4.52 -14.27
C TYR A 290 11.92 4.09 -15.56
N CYS A 291 13.21 4.42 -15.69
CA CYS A 291 14.05 4.13 -16.86
C CYS A 291 15.12 3.06 -16.60
N GLN A 292 15.02 2.33 -15.48
CA GLN A 292 16.04 1.38 -15.03
C GLN A 292 15.57 -0.07 -15.28
N ASP A 293 15.97 -0.64 -16.42
CA ASP A 293 15.82 -2.07 -16.73
C ASP A 293 17.06 -2.85 -16.31
N ASN A 294 17.38 -2.81 -15.00
CA ASN A 294 18.55 -3.43 -14.40
C ASN A 294 18.32 -3.66 -12.90
N GLU A 295 19.37 -4.02 -12.15
CA GLU A 295 19.32 -4.29 -10.71
C GLU A 295 18.80 -3.12 -9.84
N ILE A 296 18.77 -1.89 -10.36
CA ILE A 296 18.15 -0.75 -9.66
C ILE A 296 16.64 -0.87 -9.70
N GLY A 297 16.06 -1.20 -10.87
CA GLY A 297 14.62 -1.28 -11.07
C GLY A 297 14.02 -2.65 -10.75
N TRP A 298 14.84 -3.71 -10.75
CA TRP A 298 14.35 -5.07 -10.53
C TRP A 298 14.19 -5.41 -9.05
N VAL A 299 13.30 -6.34 -8.76
CA VAL A 299 13.18 -6.94 -7.43
C VAL A 299 14.19 -8.10 -7.31
N ASP A 300 15.13 -7.99 -6.35
CA ASP A 300 16.06 -9.09 -6.06
C ASP A 300 15.39 -10.17 -5.20
N TRP A 301 14.79 -11.15 -5.85
CA TRP A 301 14.13 -12.29 -5.21
C TRP A 301 15.06 -13.15 -4.34
N LYS A 302 16.38 -13.03 -4.46
CA LYS A 302 17.34 -13.71 -3.57
C LYS A 302 17.22 -13.18 -2.13
N ASN A 303 16.72 -11.96 -1.95
CA ASN A 303 16.49 -11.37 -0.64
C ASN A 303 15.43 -12.11 0.17
N GLU A 304 14.51 -12.84 -0.44
CA GLU A 304 13.53 -13.67 0.27
C GLU A 304 14.20 -14.60 1.31
N LYS A 305 15.30 -15.26 0.93
CA LYS A 305 16.04 -16.15 1.82
C LYS A 305 16.65 -15.41 3.02
N ASN A 306 17.13 -14.19 2.78
CA ASN A 306 17.78 -13.36 3.80
C ASN A 306 16.77 -12.74 4.77
N HIS A 307 15.53 -12.53 4.31
CA HIS A 307 14.46 -11.83 5.04
C HIS A 307 13.26 -12.74 5.37
N LYS A 308 13.46 -14.05 5.44
CA LYS A 308 12.40 -15.01 5.75
C LYS A 308 11.64 -14.70 7.03
N SER A 309 12.32 -14.25 8.09
CA SER A 309 11.67 -13.87 9.35
C SER A 309 10.82 -12.61 9.22
N ASP A 310 11.19 -11.67 8.35
CA ASP A 310 10.43 -10.46 8.09
C ASP A 310 9.16 -10.78 7.27
N LEU A 311 9.29 -11.68 6.31
CA LEU A 311 8.15 -12.18 5.53
C LEU A 311 7.14 -12.95 6.43
N GLU A 312 7.64 -13.80 7.35
CA GLU A 312 6.77 -14.48 8.32
C GLU A 312 6.07 -13.50 9.27
N PHE A 313 6.77 -12.44 9.70
CA PHE A 313 6.15 -11.36 10.48
C PHE A 313 4.99 -10.70 9.72
N LEU A 314 5.20 -10.38 8.44
CA LEU A 314 4.18 -9.77 7.59
C LEU A 314 2.99 -10.71 7.36
N LYS A 315 3.22 -12.01 7.12
CA LYS A 315 2.14 -13.00 6.99
C LYS A 315 1.27 -13.05 8.24
N LYS A 316 1.87 -13.13 9.43
CA LYS A 316 1.13 -13.10 10.72
C LYS A 316 0.35 -11.80 10.90
N LEU A 317 0.89 -10.67 10.48
CA LEU A 317 0.20 -9.39 10.52
C LEU A 317 -1.02 -9.34 9.58
N ILE A 318 -0.90 -9.90 8.39
CA ILE A 318 -2.02 -10.05 7.44
C ILE A 318 -3.11 -10.96 8.02
N GLU A 319 -2.72 -12.10 8.60
CA GLU A 319 -3.64 -13.03 9.26
C GLU A 319 -4.34 -12.35 10.44
N PHE A 320 -3.60 -11.61 11.27
CA PHE A 320 -4.15 -10.84 12.38
C PHE A 320 -5.20 -9.83 11.90
N ARG A 321 -4.90 -9.06 10.84
CA ARG A 321 -5.86 -8.11 10.26
C ARG A 321 -7.13 -8.81 9.75
N LYS A 322 -6.98 -9.96 9.08
CA LYS A 322 -8.11 -10.76 8.59
C LYS A 322 -8.96 -11.32 9.73
N ALA A 323 -8.31 -11.76 10.81
CA ALA A 323 -8.99 -12.28 12.00
C ALA A 323 -9.73 -11.21 12.83
N HIS A 324 -9.40 -9.92 12.63
CA HIS A 324 -9.99 -8.80 13.38
C HIS A 324 -10.63 -7.76 12.44
N PRO A 325 -11.78 -8.09 11.81
CA PRO A 325 -12.44 -7.22 10.81
C PRO A 325 -12.84 -5.85 11.33
N ILE A 326 -12.93 -5.68 12.66
CA ILE A 326 -13.19 -4.38 13.29
C ILE A 326 -12.14 -3.32 12.89
N ILE A 327 -10.88 -3.71 12.66
CA ILE A 327 -9.81 -2.80 12.24
C ILE A 327 -10.11 -2.22 10.85
N SER A 328 -10.67 -3.04 9.96
CA SER A 328 -10.84 -2.74 8.54
C SER A 328 -12.30 -2.54 8.12
N GLN A 329 -13.17 -2.25 9.09
CA GLN A 329 -14.60 -2.04 8.77
C GLN A 329 -14.80 -0.94 7.73
N GLY A 330 -15.80 -1.13 6.86
CA GLY A 330 -16.07 -0.27 5.72
C GLY A 330 -16.66 1.11 6.08
N GLU A 331 -17.19 1.28 7.29
CA GLU A 331 -17.83 2.52 7.72
C GLU A 331 -16.92 3.32 8.67
N PRO A 332 -17.06 4.66 8.72
CA PRO A 332 -16.36 5.48 9.71
C PRO A 332 -16.69 5.08 11.14
N PHE A 333 -15.74 5.26 12.07
CA PHE A 333 -15.99 5.10 13.50
C PHE A 333 -16.75 6.28 14.07
N HIS A 334 -17.61 6.02 15.07
CA HIS A 334 -18.49 7.02 15.70
C HIS A 334 -17.89 7.61 16.98
N PHE A 335 -16.88 6.95 17.58
CA PHE A 335 -16.24 7.34 18.85
C PHE A 335 -17.23 7.43 20.03
N CYS A 336 -18.31 6.70 19.99
CA CYS A 336 -19.29 6.64 21.05
C CYS A 336 -19.93 5.25 21.15
N ASP A 337 -20.57 4.99 22.29
CA ASP A 337 -21.31 3.74 22.50
C ASP A 337 -22.73 3.85 21.95
N TYR A 338 -22.87 3.77 20.63
CA TYR A 338 -24.16 3.88 19.94
C TYR A 338 -25.01 2.60 19.94
N LYS A 339 -24.44 1.48 20.41
CA LYS A 339 -25.16 0.20 20.54
C LYS A 339 -25.34 -0.26 21.97
N SER A 340 -24.94 0.55 22.97
CA SER A 340 -25.04 0.24 24.40
C SER A 340 -24.27 -1.03 24.81
N PHE A 341 -23.06 -1.22 24.25
CA PHE A 341 -22.16 -2.31 24.63
C PHE A 341 -21.27 -1.96 25.85
N GLY A 342 -21.36 -0.73 26.34
CA GLY A 342 -20.59 -0.23 27.47
C GLY A 342 -19.26 0.44 27.09
N TYR A 343 -18.91 0.42 25.78
CA TYR A 343 -17.67 1.00 25.26
C TYR A 343 -17.90 1.66 23.89
N PRO A 344 -17.16 2.74 23.56
CA PRO A 344 -17.14 3.27 22.20
C PRO A 344 -16.61 2.23 21.21
N ASP A 345 -17.03 2.32 19.94
CA ASP A 345 -16.49 1.49 18.86
C ASP A 345 -14.99 1.67 18.67
N LEU A 346 -14.49 2.91 18.88
CA LEU A 346 -13.07 3.26 18.90
C LEU A 346 -12.81 4.30 20.00
N SER A 347 -11.73 4.11 20.76
CA SER A 347 -11.32 5.03 21.84
C SER A 347 -9.81 5.22 21.90
N PHE A 348 -9.37 6.31 22.55
CA PHE A 348 -7.99 6.63 22.76
C PHE A 348 -7.61 6.64 24.23
N HIS A 349 -6.35 6.28 24.50
CA HIS A 349 -5.81 6.12 25.84
C HIS A 349 -4.38 6.67 25.90
N GLY A 350 -4.06 7.37 26.97
CA GLY A 350 -2.74 7.91 27.25
C GLY A 350 -2.17 7.31 28.51
N GLU A 351 -1.53 8.12 29.35
CA GLU A 351 -1.15 7.76 30.71
C GLU A 351 -2.37 7.35 31.54
N ASN A 352 -3.52 7.98 31.28
CA ASN A 352 -4.83 7.60 31.78
C ASN A 352 -5.68 7.02 30.67
N ALA A 353 -6.61 6.13 31.02
CA ALA A 353 -7.59 5.63 30.07
C ALA A 353 -8.61 6.73 29.67
N TRP A 354 -9.16 6.61 28.45
CA TRP A 354 -10.26 7.47 27.96
C TRP A 354 -9.87 8.93 27.77
N ILE A 355 -8.75 9.18 27.07
CA ILE A 355 -8.31 10.54 26.77
C ILE A 355 -9.15 11.21 25.65
N SER A 356 -9.22 12.52 25.69
CA SER A 356 -9.86 13.35 24.67
C SER A 356 -8.87 13.88 23.62
N GLY A 357 -9.39 14.50 22.57
CA GLY A 357 -8.61 14.96 21.42
C GLY A 357 -7.44 15.91 21.73
N SER A 358 -7.48 16.70 22.83
CA SER A 358 -6.39 17.59 23.21
C SER A 358 -5.13 16.85 23.71
N GLU A 359 -5.26 15.60 24.16
CA GLU A 359 -4.15 14.77 24.64
C GLU A 359 -3.51 13.95 23.51
N LEU A 360 -4.11 13.91 22.33
CA LEU A 360 -3.58 13.19 21.16
C LEU A 360 -2.30 13.82 20.55
N ASN A 361 -1.85 14.95 21.05
CA ASN A 361 -0.60 15.59 20.63
C ASN A 361 0.66 14.94 21.20
N LYS A 362 0.53 14.05 22.20
CA LYS A 362 1.64 13.25 22.73
C LYS A 362 2.03 12.17 21.72
N GLN A 363 3.33 11.93 21.57
CA GLN A 363 3.86 10.87 20.68
C GLN A 363 3.73 9.44 21.24
N CYS A 364 2.91 9.27 22.27
CA CYS A 364 2.59 7.98 22.86
C CYS A 364 1.09 7.91 23.11
N VAL A 365 0.41 6.96 22.45
CA VAL A 365 -1.04 6.81 22.52
C VAL A 365 -1.45 5.36 22.32
N GLY A 366 -2.48 4.92 23.02
CA GLY A 366 -3.19 3.67 22.81
C GLY A 366 -4.49 3.92 22.04
N MET A 367 -4.80 3.05 21.11
CA MET A 367 -6.04 3.05 20.34
C MET A 367 -6.75 1.71 20.53
N MET A 368 -7.96 1.72 21.11
CA MET A 368 -8.73 0.51 21.37
C MET A 368 -9.94 0.44 20.44
N TYR A 369 -10.04 -0.68 19.74
CA TYR A 369 -11.23 -1.08 19.00
C TYR A 369 -12.07 -2.02 19.86
N CYS A 370 -13.36 -1.73 20.00
CA CYS A 370 -14.29 -2.59 20.70
C CYS A 370 -14.83 -3.68 19.75
N GLY A 371 -14.44 -4.92 19.97
CA GLY A 371 -14.80 -6.05 19.11
C GLY A 371 -16.30 -6.33 19.01
N GLU A 372 -17.11 -5.88 19.99
CA GLU A 372 -18.57 -6.01 19.95
C GLU A 372 -19.22 -5.27 18.75
N TYR A 373 -18.47 -4.30 18.15
CA TYR A 373 -18.88 -3.59 16.94
C TYR A 373 -18.39 -4.28 15.65
N SER A 374 -17.67 -5.38 15.75
CA SER A 374 -17.16 -6.10 14.57
C SER A 374 -18.29 -6.45 13.60
N PRO A 375 -18.07 -6.31 12.29
CA PRO A 375 -19.02 -6.76 11.27
C PRO A 375 -19.30 -8.26 11.37
N GLU A 376 -18.32 -9.05 11.79
CA GLU A 376 -18.41 -10.49 12.00
C GLU A 376 -18.63 -10.78 13.50
N LYS A 377 -19.78 -11.37 13.83
CA LYS A 377 -20.17 -11.62 15.22
C LYS A 377 -19.35 -12.73 15.92
N GLU A 378 -18.63 -13.52 15.15
CA GLU A 378 -17.84 -14.66 15.67
C GLU A 378 -16.58 -14.22 16.40
N ASN A 379 -16.03 -13.05 16.06
CA ASN A 379 -14.86 -12.49 16.72
C ASN A 379 -15.20 -11.15 17.38
N ASN A 380 -15.42 -11.18 18.70
CA ASN A 380 -15.68 -10.02 19.56
C ASN A 380 -14.48 -9.64 20.43
N GLU A 381 -13.28 -9.99 20.04
CA GLU A 381 -12.05 -9.59 20.74
C GLU A 381 -11.84 -8.08 20.64
N TYR A 382 -11.44 -7.47 21.77
CA TYR A 382 -10.99 -6.09 21.76
C TYR A 382 -9.58 -6.04 21.21
N VAL A 383 -9.28 -5.06 20.38
CA VAL A 383 -7.93 -4.86 19.86
C VAL A 383 -7.39 -3.55 20.39
N TYR A 384 -6.25 -3.60 21.07
CA TYR A 384 -5.55 -2.42 21.58
C TYR A 384 -4.22 -2.28 20.85
N ILE A 385 -4.02 -1.16 20.17
CA ILE A 385 -2.79 -0.84 19.46
C ILE A 385 -2.10 0.30 20.22
N ALA A 386 -0.94 0.01 20.77
CA ALA A 386 -0.14 0.96 21.53
C ALA A 386 1.00 1.50 20.66
N TYR A 387 1.07 2.81 20.48
CA TYR A 387 2.11 3.52 19.74
C TYR A 387 2.98 4.31 20.70
N ASN A 388 4.29 4.14 20.64
CA ASN A 388 5.27 5.00 21.29
C ASN A 388 6.33 5.43 20.28
N PHE A 389 6.31 6.68 19.86
CA PHE A 389 7.31 7.27 18.98
C PHE A 389 8.35 8.11 19.74
N TYR A 390 8.29 8.19 21.07
CA TYR A 390 9.36 8.76 21.88
C TYR A 390 10.63 7.91 21.86
N SER A 391 11.78 8.53 22.09
CA SER A 391 13.08 7.84 22.24
C SER A 391 13.30 7.22 23.62
N TYR A 392 12.30 7.23 24.49
CA TYR A 392 12.32 6.70 25.84
C TYR A 392 11.07 5.85 26.12
N ARG A 393 11.11 5.13 27.24
CA ARG A 393 9.98 4.30 27.66
C ARG A 393 8.84 5.14 28.16
N GLU A 394 7.65 4.70 27.84
CA GLU A 394 6.40 5.32 28.29
C GLU A 394 5.43 4.28 28.85
N LYS A 395 4.49 4.75 29.65
CA LYS A 395 3.42 3.95 30.23
C LYS A 395 2.10 4.39 29.64
N LEU A 396 1.34 3.43 29.09
CA LEU A 396 -0.01 3.65 28.58
C LEU A 396 -1.02 2.86 29.43
N ALA A 397 -2.13 3.49 29.76
CA ALA A 397 -3.21 2.82 30.47
C ALA A 397 -3.90 1.79 29.55
N LEU A 398 -4.16 0.61 30.10
CA LEU A 398 -5.06 -0.38 29.53
C LEU A 398 -6.45 -0.18 30.14
N PRO A 399 -7.48 0.09 29.32
CA PRO A 399 -8.84 0.23 29.83
C PRO A 399 -9.38 -1.11 30.34
N GLY A 400 -10.20 -1.08 31.41
CA GLY A 400 -10.91 -2.27 31.85
C GLY A 400 -11.94 -2.71 30.80
N ILE A 401 -11.90 -3.96 30.41
CA ILE A 401 -12.76 -4.56 29.36
C ILE A 401 -13.77 -5.57 29.94
N GLY A 402 -14.21 -5.33 31.17
CA GLY A 402 -15.13 -6.19 31.89
C GLY A 402 -14.43 -7.27 32.71
N LYS A 403 -15.17 -7.89 33.65
CA LYS A 403 -14.61 -8.81 34.67
C LYS A 403 -14.08 -10.14 34.12
N LYS A 404 -14.52 -10.54 32.93
CA LYS A 404 -14.19 -11.86 32.37
C LYS A 404 -13.08 -11.83 31.33
N LYS A 405 -12.80 -10.67 30.72
CA LYS A 405 -11.79 -10.51 29.67
C LYS A 405 -10.46 -10.03 30.27
N LYS A 406 -9.37 -10.43 29.65
CA LYS A 406 -8.00 -10.03 30.02
C LYS A 406 -7.22 -9.62 28.79
N TRP A 407 -6.19 -8.79 28.97
CA TRP A 407 -5.30 -8.37 27.92
C TRP A 407 -4.18 -9.37 27.66
N TYR A 408 -3.96 -9.72 26.40
CA TYR A 408 -2.93 -10.63 25.93
C TYR A 408 -2.07 -9.91 24.89
N LEU A 409 -0.76 -10.03 25.01
CA LEU A 409 0.20 -9.48 24.05
C LEU A 409 0.27 -10.37 22.80
N VAL A 410 0.02 -9.77 21.64
CA VAL A 410 0.14 -10.41 20.32
C VAL A 410 1.46 -10.06 19.69
N ALA A 411 1.83 -8.76 19.66
CA ALA A 411 3.04 -8.30 18.99
C ALA A 411 3.71 -7.16 19.76
N ASP A 412 5.03 -7.09 19.68
CA ASP A 412 5.89 -6.02 20.18
C ASP A 412 7.04 -5.80 19.19
N SER A 413 6.99 -4.71 18.44
CA SER A 413 7.97 -4.40 17.39
C SER A 413 9.39 -4.20 17.91
N SER A 414 9.55 -3.88 19.20
CA SER A 414 10.87 -3.69 19.82
C SER A 414 11.66 -4.99 20.00
N LYS A 415 10.97 -6.12 20.00
CA LYS A 415 11.60 -7.44 20.13
C LYS A 415 12.35 -7.78 18.84
N LYS A 416 13.59 -8.25 18.97
CA LYS A 416 14.44 -8.64 17.82
C LYS A 416 14.07 -9.99 17.25
N LYS A 417 13.58 -10.89 18.11
CA LYS A 417 13.02 -12.21 17.76
C LYS A 417 11.64 -12.29 18.37
N ASP A 418 10.78 -13.06 17.77
CA ASP A 418 9.42 -13.29 18.26
C ASP A 418 8.66 -11.97 18.49
N SER A 419 8.88 -11.00 17.56
CA SER A 419 8.18 -9.72 17.58
C SER A 419 6.67 -9.85 17.34
N PHE A 420 6.24 -10.99 16.79
CA PHE A 420 4.86 -11.40 16.67
C PHE A 420 4.73 -12.81 17.25
N ASN A 421 3.99 -12.96 18.35
CA ASN A 421 3.82 -14.25 19.03
C ASN A 421 2.97 -15.20 18.17
N ASP A 422 3.25 -16.51 18.22
CA ASP A 422 2.41 -17.52 17.56
C ASP A 422 1.03 -17.60 18.23
N GLU A 423 1.01 -17.50 19.57
CA GLU A 423 -0.21 -17.44 20.38
C GLU A 423 -0.16 -16.17 21.26
N PRO A 424 -1.31 -15.49 21.47
CA PRO A 424 -1.38 -14.34 22.39
C PRO A 424 -0.97 -14.73 23.81
N VAL A 425 -0.02 -14.00 24.39
CA VAL A 425 0.52 -14.25 25.73
C VAL A 425 -0.17 -13.36 26.77
N LEU A 426 -0.67 -13.93 27.85
CA LEU A 426 -1.27 -13.16 28.94
C LEU A 426 -0.31 -12.05 29.38
N TYR A 427 -0.79 -10.80 29.36
CA TYR A 427 0.03 -9.67 29.77
C TYR A 427 0.02 -9.53 31.30
N ASP A 428 1.18 -9.35 31.91
CA ASP A 428 1.34 -9.36 33.35
C ASP A 428 0.49 -8.27 34.05
N SER A 429 0.55 -7.05 33.52
CA SER A 429 -0.29 -5.95 34.01
C SER A 429 -1.58 -5.85 33.19
N GLN A 430 -2.71 -5.74 33.87
CA GLN A 430 -4.01 -5.56 33.23
C GLN A 430 -4.46 -4.08 33.25
N ASP A 431 -3.71 -3.21 33.91
CA ASP A 431 -4.03 -1.79 34.06
C ASP A 431 -3.20 -0.89 33.15
N TYR A 432 -2.04 -1.36 32.70
CA TYR A 432 -1.15 -0.58 31.83
C TYR A 432 -0.21 -1.46 31.01
N VAL A 433 0.28 -0.90 29.92
CA VAL A 433 1.38 -1.45 29.12
C VAL A 433 2.61 -0.54 29.20
N ILE A 434 3.79 -1.13 29.39
CA ILE A 434 5.08 -0.44 29.31
C ILE A 434 5.59 -0.51 27.88
N MET A 435 5.65 0.64 27.23
CA MET A 435 6.10 0.77 25.86
C MET A 435 7.59 1.03 25.79
N ASN A 436 8.32 0.21 25.04
CA ASN A 436 9.72 0.49 24.73
C ASN A 436 9.85 1.70 23.79
N PRO A 437 11.05 2.33 23.73
CA PRO A 437 11.28 3.43 22.80
C PRO A 437 10.94 3.05 21.36
N GLN A 438 10.24 3.94 20.67
CA GLN A 438 9.93 3.81 19.25
C GLN A 438 9.26 2.49 18.86
N ALA A 439 8.41 1.96 19.73
CA ALA A 439 7.77 0.66 19.56
C ALA A 439 6.26 0.77 19.32
N ILE A 440 5.73 -0.25 18.65
CA ILE A 440 4.30 -0.49 18.48
C ILE A 440 4.00 -1.86 19.07
N CYS A 441 2.98 -1.93 19.93
CA CYS A 441 2.49 -3.19 20.49
C CYS A 441 1.03 -3.43 20.12
N ILE A 442 0.68 -4.70 19.94
CA ILE A 442 -0.69 -5.15 19.75
C ILE A 442 -1.07 -6.00 20.93
N LEU A 443 -2.19 -5.68 21.59
CA LEU A 443 -2.82 -6.52 22.58
C LEU A 443 -4.24 -6.86 22.15
N VAL A 444 -4.71 -8.05 22.55
CA VAL A 444 -6.10 -8.46 22.38
C VAL A 444 -6.74 -8.69 23.75
N GLY A 445 -8.01 -8.28 23.87
CA GLY A 445 -8.83 -8.46 25.05
C GLY A 445 -9.83 -9.59 24.82
N LYS A 446 -9.59 -10.75 25.42
CA LYS A 446 -10.44 -11.95 25.30
C LYS A 446 -10.69 -12.63 26.64
#